data_a7528c0fd4bda3299dee5be78f77307b
#
_entry.id   a7528c0fd4bda3299dee5be78f77307b
#
_cell.length_a   1.000
_cell.length_b   1.000
_cell.length_c   1.000
_cell.angle_alpha   90.00
_cell.angle_beta   90.00
_cell.angle_gamma   90.00
#
_symmetry.space_group_name_H-M   'P 1'
#
loop_
_entity.id
_entity.type
_entity.pdbx_description
1 polymer ?
#
loop_
_entity_poly.entity_id
_entity_poly.type
_entity_poly.pdbx_seq_one_letter_code
_entity_poly.pdbx_strand_id
1 'polypeptide(L)'
;MNDFFHAVRSFLLEYLPNQRCFSENTVRSYRQALNLFILYLRTEQKLTIKQIRFDTLNREMILNFLDWLETDRHCGASTRNQRLMVLRSFFDYVGMLDCSQIALSIAVQKVPIKAAQGKVVEYLSEQALEILLKQPNLIKKTELRNLFFMVLMYDTAARCGELLGMRIRDLRLKVQCPVAYLHGKGGKTRTVPLLARTVKHCERYLHVFHPNEPSDSEKSLFYTIIHGIRQQMSADTVALFLKKYGKMAHNSCPEVPAHIHAHMLRHTRAMHLYHQGMPMTLLSEYLGHASEETTKIYAYADTEMKRAAIDKADIVRNEASQSVPIWIDDEEMILKLSGLI
;
A
#
# COMPACT_ATOMS: atom_id res chain seq x y z
N MET A 1 27.03 28.60 -5.47
CA MET A 1 25.73 27.94 -5.54
C MET A 1 24.75 28.92 -4.95
N ASN A 2 23.59 29.20 -5.54
CA ASN A 2 22.65 30.14 -4.94
C ASN A 2 21.94 29.51 -3.72
N ASP A 3 21.32 30.36 -2.88
CA ASP A 3 20.74 29.95 -1.59
C ASP A 3 19.65 28.87 -1.74
N PHE A 4 18.88 28.88 -2.85
CA PHE A 4 17.88 27.86 -3.13
C PHE A 4 18.51 26.47 -3.29
N PHE A 5 19.54 26.32 -4.12
CA PHE A 5 20.18 25.02 -4.32
C PHE A 5 21.04 24.58 -3.13
N HIS A 6 21.53 25.53 -2.35
CA HIS A 6 22.18 25.22 -1.06
C HIS A 6 21.16 24.62 -0.10
N ALA A 7 19.99 25.25 0.04
CA ALA A 7 18.90 24.75 0.89
C ALA A 7 18.39 23.38 0.42
N VAL A 8 18.22 23.15 -0.90
CA VAL A 8 17.85 21.83 -1.46
C VAL A 8 18.86 20.77 -1.07
N ARG A 9 20.16 21.07 -1.17
CA ARG A 9 21.23 20.14 -0.79
C ARG A 9 21.17 19.78 0.69
N SER A 10 21.19 20.78 1.57
CA SER A 10 21.14 20.57 3.02
C SER A 10 19.85 19.86 3.46
N PHE A 11 18.71 20.19 2.84
CA PHE A 11 17.46 19.50 3.09
C PHE A 11 17.54 18.00 2.77
N LEU A 12 18.03 17.64 1.58
CA LEU A 12 18.06 16.25 1.12
C LEU A 12 19.18 15.40 1.74
N LEU A 13 20.33 15.99 2.07
CA LEU A 13 21.51 15.25 2.53
C LEU A 13 21.74 15.31 4.04
N GLU A 14 21.18 16.31 4.72
CA GLU A 14 21.40 16.54 6.15
C GLU A 14 20.11 16.50 6.95
N TYR A 15 19.15 17.38 6.62
CA TYR A 15 17.91 17.51 7.40
C TYR A 15 17.04 16.24 7.35
N LEU A 16 16.70 15.75 6.17
CA LEU A 16 15.83 14.58 6.04
C LEU A 16 16.45 13.30 6.65
N PRO A 17 17.72 12.93 6.32
CA PRO A 17 18.29 11.70 6.86
C PRO A 17 18.67 11.82 8.34
N ASN A 18 19.30 12.91 8.78
CA ASN A 18 19.91 13.00 10.09
C ASN A 18 18.96 13.57 11.17
N GLN A 19 18.20 14.65 10.86
CA GLN A 19 17.32 15.28 11.83
C GLN A 19 15.92 14.65 11.83
N ARG A 20 15.39 14.28 10.65
CA ARG A 20 14.08 13.64 10.52
C ARG A 20 14.14 12.11 10.49
N CYS A 21 15.34 11.53 10.45
CA CYS A 21 15.57 10.09 10.40
C CYS A 21 14.74 9.38 9.31
N PHE A 22 14.57 10.03 8.15
CA PHE A 22 13.81 9.47 7.05
C PHE A 22 14.59 8.38 6.32
N SER A 23 13.89 7.31 5.90
CA SER A 23 14.50 6.24 5.12
C SER A 23 14.99 6.73 3.76
N GLU A 24 16.00 6.05 3.19
CA GLU A 24 16.54 6.36 1.85
C GLU A 24 15.45 6.43 0.77
N ASN A 25 14.44 5.54 0.84
CA ASN A 25 13.31 5.56 -0.10
C ASN A 25 12.46 6.82 0.04
N THR A 26 12.27 7.31 1.27
CA THR A 26 11.57 8.57 1.52
C THR A 26 12.39 9.74 0.96
N VAL A 27 13.68 9.80 1.26
CA VAL A 27 14.58 10.85 0.72
C VAL A 27 14.61 10.80 -0.82
N ARG A 28 14.63 9.61 -1.42
CA ARG A 28 14.53 9.45 -2.89
C ARG A 28 13.23 10.03 -3.45
N SER A 29 12.09 9.78 -2.79
CA SER A 29 10.79 10.34 -3.18
C SER A 29 10.77 11.88 -3.10
N TYR A 30 11.37 12.45 -2.05
CA TYR A 30 11.51 13.89 -1.88
C TYR A 30 12.40 14.50 -2.98
N ARG A 31 13.54 13.87 -3.26
CA ARG A 31 14.44 14.26 -4.36
C ARG A 31 13.73 14.27 -5.71
N GLN A 32 12.95 13.23 -6.00
CA GLN A 32 12.18 13.16 -7.25
C GLN A 32 11.15 14.28 -7.36
N ALA A 33 10.46 14.63 -6.26
CA ALA A 33 9.49 15.71 -6.25
C ALA A 33 10.14 17.09 -6.49
N LEU A 34 11.27 17.35 -5.81
CA LEU A 34 12.02 18.60 -5.99
C LEU A 34 12.64 18.71 -7.40
N ASN A 35 13.19 17.61 -7.93
CA ASN A 35 13.68 17.56 -9.30
C ASN A 35 12.57 17.89 -10.32
N LEU A 36 11.37 17.35 -10.09
CA LEU A 36 10.22 17.60 -10.96
C LEU A 36 9.78 19.06 -10.88
N PHE A 37 9.80 19.68 -9.70
CA PHE A 37 9.52 21.09 -9.52
C PHE A 37 10.57 21.97 -10.23
N ILE A 38 11.85 21.66 -10.07
CA ILE A 38 12.94 22.38 -10.77
C ILE A 38 12.81 22.21 -12.29
N LEU A 39 12.43 21.03 -12.78
CA LEU A 39 12.18 20.80 -14.20
C LEU A 39 11.06 21.72 -14.69
N TYR A 40 9.92 21.77 -13.99
CA TYR A 40 8.81 22.67 -14.31
C TYR A 40 9.24 24.14 -14.37
N LEU A 41 10.00 24.62 -13.38
CA LEU A 41 10.50 25.99 -13.37
C LEU A 41 11.39 26.30 -14.58
N ARG A 42 12.13 25.32 -15.09
CA ARG A 42 12.98 25.46 -16.26
C ARG A 42 12.24 25.38 -17.57
N THR A 43 11.31 24.46 -17.72
CA THR A 43 10.61 24.19 -18.98
C THR A 43 9.42 25.15 -19.20
N GLU A 44 8.59 25.31 -18.18
CA GLU A 44 7.35 26.09 -18.30
C GLU A 44 7.58 27.57 -17.94
N GLN A 45 8.29 27.83 -16.84
CA GLN A 45 8.56 29.19 -16.39
C GLN A 45 9.80 29.82 -17.07
N LYS A 46 10.51 29.05 -17.93
CA LYS A 46 11.72 29.50 -18.68
C LYS A 46 12.85 30.04 -17.79
N LEU A 47 12.85 29.69 -16.50
CA LEU A 47 13.89 30.15 -15.58
C LEU A 47 15.19 29.39 -15.78
N THR A 48 16.30 30.10 -15.87
CA THR A 48 17.63 29.50 -15.80
C THR A 48 17.95 29.07 -14.36
N ILE A 49 18.91 28.16 -14.19
CA ILE A 49 19.38 27.71 -12.85
C ILE A 49 19.78 28.89 -11.95
N LYS A 50 20.36 29.95 -12.52
CA LYS A 50 20.76 31.15 -11.76
C LYS A 50 19.56 31.98 -11.30
N GLN A 51 18.46 31.95 -12.04
CA GLN A 51 17.24 32.69 -11.73
C GLN A 51 16.30 31.96 -10.77
N ILE A 52 16.48 30.64 -10.54
CA ILE A 52 15.71 29.92 -9.52
C ILE A 52 16.23 30.33 -8.16
N ARG A 53 15.55 31.26 -7.51
CA ARG A 53 15.85 31.85 -6.21
C ARG A 53 14.57 32.00 -5.41
N PHE A 54 14.67 32.17 -4.10
CA PHE A 54 13.48 32.31 -3.24
C PHE A 54 12.67 33.58 -3.54
N ASP A 55 13.35 34.66 -3.93
CA ASP A 55 12.71 35.92 -4.32
C ASP A 55 11.92 35.85 -5.65
N THR A 56 12.23 34.87 -6.49
CA THR A 56 11.47 34.61 -7.74
C THR A 56 10.32 33.66 -7.58
N LEU A 57 10.24 32.95 -6.44
CA LEU A 57 9.20 31.96 -6.18
C LEU A 57 8.03 32.57 -5.43
N ASN A 58 6.82 32.18 -5.81
CA ASN A 58 5.60 32.61 -5.17
C ASN A 58 4.56 31.49 -5.11
N ARG A 59 3.46 31.72 -4.40
CA ARG A 59 2.37 30.76 -4.26
C ARG A 59 1.74 30.37 -5.60
N GLU A 60 1.64 31.31 -6.54
CA GLU A 60 1.03 31.07 -7.85
C GLU A 60 1.86 30.08 -8.67
N MET A 61 3.18 30.18 -8.66
CA MET A 61 4.06 29.20 -9.32
C MET A 61 3.89 27.78 -8.74
N ILE A 62 3.63 27.67 -7.44
CA ILE A 62 3.35 26.36 -6.83
C ILE A 62 1.99 25.82 -7.32
N LEU A 63 0.96 26.66 -7.41
CA LEU A 63 -0.34 26.26 -7.94
C LEU A 63 -0.22 25.81 -9.39
N ASN A 64 0.42 26.62 -10.23
CA ASN A 64 0.64 26.31 -11.65
C ASN A 64 1.47 25.02 -11.84
N PHE A 65 2.46 24.76 -10.98
CA PHE A 65 3.17 23.48 -10.97
C PHE A 65 2.24 22.31 -10.68
N LEU A 66 1.34 22.46 -9.71
CA LEU A 66 0.40 21.41 -9.35
C LEU A 66 -0.64 21.16 -10.46
N ASP A 67 -1.05 22.19 -11.15
CA ASP A 67 -1.94 22.10 -12.31
C ASP A 67 -1.22 21.45 -13.50
N TRP A 68 0.02 21.82 -13.76
CA TRP A 68 0.87 21.16 -14.76
C TRP A 68 1.06 19.66 -14.50
N LEU A 69 1.16 19.25 -13.25
CA LEU A 69 1.21 17.81 -12.90
C LEU A 69 -0.05 17.07 -13.33
N GLU A 70 -1.21 17.70 -13.26
CA GLU A 70 -2.48 17.06 -13.61
C GLU A 70 -2.75 17.14 -15.13
N THR A 71 -2.50 18.28 -15.77
CA THR A 71 -2.79 18.52 -17.20
C THR A 71 -1.76 17.85 -18.11
N ASP A 72 -0.48 18.15 -17.93
CA ASP A 72 0.59 17.76 -18.84
C ASP A 72 1.23 16.40 -18.46
N ARG A 73 1.29 16.13 -17.16
CA ARG A 73 1.87 14.88 -16.66
C ARG A 73 0.81 13.81 -16.33
N HIS A 74 -0.46 14.13 -16.46
CA HIS A 74 -1.61 13.24 -16.20
C HIS A 74 -1.57 12.58 -14.83
N CYS A 75 -1.07 13.30 -13.82
CA CYS A 75 -1.00 12.81 -12.46
C CYS A 75 -2.37 12.89 -11.77
N GLY A 76 -2.78 11.81 -11.09
CA GLY A 76 -3.98 11.87 -10.25
C GLY A 76 -3.78 12.73 -9.00
N ALA A 77 -4.91 13.15 -8.38
CA ALA A 77 -4.95 14.02 -7.20
C ALA A 77 -4.06 13.54 -6.03
N SER A 78 -3.95 12.23 -5.80
CA SER A 78 -3.09 11.65 -4.76
C SER A 78 -1.61 11.95 -5.01
N THR A 79 -1.13 11.79 -6.26
CA THR A 79 0.26 12.10 -6.63
C THR A 79 0.52 13.59 -6.55
N ARG A 80 -0.40 14.43 -7.05
CA ARG A 80 -0.34 15.88 -6.92
C ARG A 80 -0.20 16.30 -5.45
N ASN A 81 -1.04 15.76 -4.57
CA ASN A 81 -1.01 16.07 -3.14
C ASN A 81 0.29 15.61 -2.47
N GLN A 82 0.82 14.44 -2.85
CA GLN A 82 2.12 13.97 -2.35
C GLN A 82 3.24 14.95 -2.75
N ARG A 83 3.25 15.48 -3.96
CA ARG A 83 4.23 16.49 -4.38
C ARG A 83 4.07 17.79 -3.60
N LEU A 84 2.84 18.23 -3.36
CA LEU A 84 2.55 19.38 -2.51
C LEU A 84 3.10 19.18 -1.09
N MET A 85 2.91 18.00 -0.48
CA MET A 85 3.43 17.72 0.87
C MET A 85 4.95 17.80 0.92
N VAL A 86 5.65 17.37 -0.14
CA VAL A 86 7.11 17.52 -0.22
C VAL A 86 7.50 19.00 -0.31
N LEU A 87 6.83 19.80 -1.14
CA LEU A 87 7.09 21.25 -1.23
C LEU A 87 6.81 21.95 0.10
N ARG A 88 5.70 21.64 0.77
CA ARG A 88 5.40 22.17 2.09
C ARG A 88 6.51 21.88 3.09
N SER A 89 6.98 20.64 3.14
CA SER A 89 8.07 20.24 4.04
C SER A 89 9.39 20.96 3.71
N PHE A 90 9.68 21.17 2.42
CA PHE A 90 10.88 21.90 2.00
C PHE A 90 10.79 23.39 2.35
N PHE A 91 9.68 24.06 2.03
CA PHE A 91 9.54 25.49 2.35
C PHE A 91 9.40 25.77 3.84
N ASP A 92 8.86 24.83 4.62
CA ASP A 92 8.87 24.88 6.07
C ASP A 92 10.30 24.85 6.63
N TYR A 93 11.11 23.93 6.15
CA TYR A 93 12.54 23.87 6.48
C TYR A 93 13.26 25.16 6.10
N VAL A 94 12.99 25.73 4.93
CA VAL A 94 13.59 27.00 4.50
C VAL A 94 13.19 28.15 5.42
N GLY A 95 11.92 28.23 5.82
CA GLY A 95 11.42 29.25 6.77
C GLY A 95 12.04 29.13 8.16
N MET A 96 12.47 27.92 8.57
CA MET A 96 13.22 27.71 9.82
C MET A 96 14.66 28.23 9.73
N LEU A 97 15.27 28.14 8.53
CA LEU A 97 16.65 28.58 8.33
C LEU A 97 16.78 30.09 8.10
N ASP A 98 15.81 30.68 7.42
CA ASP A 98 15.80 32.09 7.03
C ASP A 98 14.44 32.71 7.29
N CYS A 99 14.38 33.59 8.29
CA CYS A 99 13.16 34.31 8.67
C CYS A 99 12.56 35.13 7.51
N SER A 100 13.36 35.58 6.56
CA SER A 100 12.86 36.31 5.38
C SER A 100 11.95 35.46 4.49
N GLN A 101 12.03 34.12 4.59
CA GLN A 101 11.26 33.17 3.78
C GLN A 101 9.99 32.66 4.50
N ILE A 102 9.70 33.11 5.71
CA ILE A 102 8.52 32.68 6.50
C ILE A 102 7.24 32.98 5.72
N ALA A 103 7.13 34.16 5.09
CA ALA A 103 5.95 34.53 4.31
C ALA A 103 5.68 33.56 3.14
N LEU A 104 6.74 33.14 2.43
CA LEU A 104 6.66 32.16 1.36
C LEU A 104 6.27 30.77 1.90
N SER A 105 6.88 30.34 3.01
CA SER A 105 6.52 29.10 3.68
C SER A 105 5.04 29.05 4.04
N ILE A 106 4.51 30.08 4.70
CA ILE A 106 3.08 30.18 5.06
C ILE A 106 2.20 30.16 3.82
N ALA A 107 2.59 30.86 2.75
CA ALA A 107 1.82 30.90 1.50
C ALA A 107 1.72 29.50 0.86
N VAL A 108 2.79 28.70 0.90
CA VAL A 108 2.81 27.31 0.39
C VAL A 108 2.01 26.38 1.29
N GLN A 109 2.06 26.55 2.63
CA GLN A 109 1.25 25.77 3.58
C GLN A 109 -0.26 25.95 3.33
N LYS A 110 -0.69 27.15 2.91
CA LYS A 110 -2.09 27.47 2.60
C LYS A 110 -2.57 26.99 1.23
N VAL A 111 -1.74 26.38 0.39
CA VAL A 111 -2.18 25.76 -0.88
C VAL A 111 -3.10 24.57 -0.54
N PRO A 112 -4.33 24.48 -1.05
CA PRO A 112 -5.28 23.44 -0.65
C PRO A 112 -4.87 22.06 -1.15
N ILE A 113 -5.13 21.05 -0.31
CA ILE A 113 -5.08 19.64 -0.69
C ILE A 113 -6.34 19.35 -1.51
N LYS A 114 -6.20 18.72 -2.66
CA LYS A 114 -7.32 18.32 -3.51
C LYS A 114 -7.95 17.03 -2.98
N ALA A 115 -9.27 16.96 -2.93
CA ALA A 115 -9.95 15.73 -2.57
C ALA A 115 -9.56 14.61 -3.56
N ALA A 116 -9.06 13.50 -3.03
CA ALA A 116 -8.78 12.32 -3.83
C ALA A 116 -9.91 11.32 -3.61
N GLN A 117 -10.47 10.80 -4.71
CA GLN A 117 -11.43 9.71 -4.60
C GLN A 117 -10.73 8.48 -4.00
N GLY A 118 -11.35 7.86 -3.01
CA GLY A 118 -10.88 6.60 -2.45
C GLY A 118 -10.84 5.55 -3.56
N LYS A 119 -9.68 4.93 -3.76
CA LYS A 119 -9.59 3.79 -4.69
C LYS A 119 -10.29 2.60 -4.06
N VAL A 120 -11.12 1.93 -4.84
CA VAL A 120 -11.65 0.61 -4.46
C VAL A 120 -10.47 -0.34 -4.27
N VAL A 121 -10.51 -1.10 -3.18
CA VAL A 121 -9.46 -2.08 -2.90
C VAL A 121 -9.63 -3.25 -3.87
N GLU A 122 -8.66 -3.40 -4.77
CA GLU A 122 -8.62 -4.55 -5.66
C GLU A 122 -8.04 -5.76 -4.92
N TYR A 123 -8.74 -6.90 -4.98
CA TYR A 123 -8.30 -8.17 -4.42
C TYR A 123 -8.73 -9.32 -5.32
N LEU A 124 -8.12 -10.48 -5.13
CA LEU A 124 -8.39 -11.71 -5.89
C LEU A 124 -9.43 -12.56 -5.12
N SER A 125 -10.37 -13.18 -5.84
CA SER A 125 -11.16 -14.28 -5.29
C SER A 125 -10.25 -15.47 -4.94
N GLU A 126 -10.74 -16.41 -4.13
CA GLU A 126 -9.96 -17.61 -3.78
C GLU A 126 -9.57 -18.40 -5.05
N GLN A 127 -10.51 -18.52 -5.99
CA GLN A 127 -10.27 -19.18 -7.27
C GLN A 127 -9.22 -18.44 -8.12
N ALA A 128 -9.31 -17.11 -8.24
CA ALA A 128 -8.35 -16.30 -8.98
C ALA A 128 -6.93 -16.41 -8.39
N LEU A 129 -6.84 -16.41 -7.03
CA LEU A 129 -5.57 -16.62 -6.34
C LEU A 129 -4.98 -18.01 -6.62
N GLU A 130 -5.79 -19.06 -6.59
CA GLU A 130 -5.35 -20.42 -6.89
C GLU A 130 -4.79 -20.54 -8.31
N ILE A 131 -5.48 -19.94 -9.29
CA ILE A 131 -5.04 -19.91 -10.69
C ILE A 131 -3.70 -19.15 -10.80
N LEU A 132 -3.55 -18.02 -10.13
CA LEU A 132 -2.29 -17.26 -10.12
C LEU A 132 -1.13 -18.11 -9.54
N LEU A 133 -1.35 -18.77 -8.41
CA LEU A 133 -0.33 -19.57 -7.74
C LEU A 133 0.07 -20.85 -8.51
N LYS A 134 -0.76 -21.31 -9.45
CA LYS A 134 -0.46 -22.44 -10.34
C LYS A 134 0.40 -22.06 -11.55
N GLN A 135 0.64 -20.77 -11.82
CA GLN A 135 1.39 -20.35 -13.02
C GLN A 135 2.90 -20.68 -13.00
N PRO A 136 3.61 -20.63 -11.86
CA PRO A 136 5.04 -20.93 -11.83
C PRO A 136 5.35 -22.40 -12.17
N ASN A 137 6.31 -22.62 -13.07
CA ASN A 137 6.81 -23.97 -13.38
C ASN A 137 7.82 -24.43 -12.33
N LEU A 138 7.43 -25.38 -11.48
CA LEU A 138 8.22 -25.84 -10.33
C LEU A 138 9.50 -26.63 -10.69
N ILE A 139 9.73 -26.92 -11.96
CA ILE A 139 10.98 -27.54 -12.44
C ILE A 139 12.11 -26.49 -12.39
N LYS A 140 11.78 -25.22 -12.63
CA LYS A 140 12.75 -24.12 -12.63
C LYS A 140 12.95 -23.58 -11.22
N LYS A 141 14.19 -23.60 -10.73
CA LYS A 141 14.54 -23.06 -9.40
C LYS A 141 14.02 -21.63 -9.18
N THR A 142 14.21 -20.75 -10.15
CA THR A 142 13.74 -19.34 -10.03
C THR A 142 12.21 -19.23 -9.89
N GLU A 143 11.46 -20.10 -10.53
CA GLU A 143 10.00 -20.09 -10.45
C GLU A 143 9.50 -20.74 -9.14
N LEU A 144 10.24 -21.73 -8.60
CA LEU A 144 10.00 -22.25 -7.25
C LEU A 144 10.16 -21.13 -6.20
N ARG A 145 11.22 -20.31 -6.30
CA ARG A 145 11.42 -19.13 -5.44
C ARG A 145 10.24 -18.15 -5.55
N ASN A 146 9.84 -17.86 -6.79
CA ASN A 146 8.77 -16.89 -7.04
C ASN A 146 7.43 -17.39 -6.49
N LEU A 147 7.12 -18.69 -6.63
CA LEU A 147 5.94 -19.29 -5.99
C LEU A 147 6.00 -19.13 -4.47
N PHE A 148 7.11 -19.52 -3.87
CA PHE A 148 7.25 -19.41 -2.41
C PHE A 148 7.10 -17.98 -1.93
N PHE A 149 7.65 -17.01 -2.65
CA PHE A 149 7.48 -15.58 -2.35
C PHE A 149 6.00 -15.18 -2.36
N MET A 150 5.24 -15.58 -3.40
CA MET A 150 3.81 -15.27 -3.50
C MET A 150 2.99 -15.95 -2.40
N VAL A 151 3.27 -17.23 -2.09
CA VAL A 151 2.59 -17.97 -1.02
C VAL A 151 2.86 -17.32 0.33
N LEU A 152 4.13 -17.03 0.65
CA LEU A 152 4.48 -16.41 1.92
C LEU A 152 3.90 -15.00 2.04
N MET A 153 3.90 -14.22 0.94
CA MET A 153 3.33 -12.90 0.90
C MET A 153 1.82 -12.90 1.14
N TYR A 154 1.12 -13.84 0.53
CA TYR A 154 -0.31 -14.00 0.75
C TYR A 154 -0.59 -14.47 2.18
N ASP A 155 0.07 -15.55 2.64
CA ASP A 155 -0.22 -16.13 3.94
C ASP A 155 0.05 -15.16 5.10
N THR A 156 1.15 -14.41 5.02
CA THR A 156 1.55 -13.45 6.08
C THR A 156 0.98 -12.05 5.90
N ALA A 157 0.36 -11.75 4.76
CA ALA A 157 -0.03 -10.41 4.34
C ALA A 157 1.11 -9.38 4.48
N ALA A 158 2.37 -9.80 4.33
CA ALA A 158 3.54 -8.96 4.48
C ALA A 158 3.61 -7.87 3.40
N ARG A 159 4.25 -6.75 3.71
CA ARG A 159 4.66 -5.80 2.69
C ARG A 159 5.83 -6.38 1.88
N CYS A 160 5.89 -6.06 0.60
CA CYS A 160 6.97 -6.54 -0.27
C CYS A 160 8.36 -6.30 0.34
N GLY A 161 8.61 -5.11 0.87
CA GLY A 161 9.88 -4.77 1.52
C GLY A 161 10.16 -5.57 2.80
N GLU A 162 9.13 -5.96 3.56
CA GLU A 162 9.28 -6.81 4.74
C GLU A 162 9.79 -8.20 4.33
N LEU A 163 9.20 -8.82 3.31
CA LEU A 163 9.66 -10.12 2.80
C LEU A 163 11.05 -10.05 2.17
N LEU A 164 11.33 -9.00 1.41
CA LEU A 164 12.66 -8.81 0.81
C LEU A 164 13.74 -8.63 1.86
N GLY A 165 13.41 -8.02 3.00
CA GLY A 165 14.32 -7.85 4.14
C GLY A 165 14.45 -9.07 5.04
N MET A 166 13.62 -10.12 4.86
CA MET A 166 13.66 -11.31 5.71
C MET A 166 14.97 -12.07 5.62
N ARG A 167 15.39 -12.60 6.74
CA ARG A 167 16.52 -13.51 6.89
C ARG A 167 16.01 -14.91 7.20
N ILE A 168 16.86 -15.92 7.05
CA ILE A 168 16.51 -17.32 7.36
C ILE A 168 16.04 -17.45 8.81
N ARG A 169 16.72 -16.80 9.75
CA ARG A 169 16.40 -16.81 11.17
C ARG A 169 15.00 -16.28 11.51
N ASP A 170 14.39 -15.50 10.61
CA ASP A 170 13.07 -14.93 10.84
C ASP A 170 11.93 -15.93 10.62
N LEU A 171 12.27 -17.16 10.14
CA LEU A 171 11.36 -18.29 10.04
C LEU A 171 11.60 -19.28 11.18
N ARG A 172 10.62 -19.46 12.06
CA ARG A 172 10.63 -20.46 13.13
C ARG A 172 9.68 -21.60 12.77
N LEU A 173 10.19 -22.59 12.03
CA LEU A 173 9.38 -23.69 11.49
C LEU A 173 9.27 -24.88 12.44
N LYS A 174 10.34 -25.18 13.22
CA LYS A 174 10.44 -26.33 14.13
C LYS A 174 9.95 -26.01 15.55
N VAL A 175 8.73 -25.44 15.63
CA VAL A 175 8.07 -25.12 16.89
C VAL A 175 6.61 -25.57 16.81
N GLN A 176 5.91 -25.66 17.95
CA GLN A 176 4.51 -26.09 18.01
C GLN A 176 3.59 -25.23 17.13
N CYS A 177 3.82 -23.91 17.09
CA CYS A 177 3.14 -22.98 16.19
C CYS A 177 4.19 -22.30 15.30
N PRO A 178 4.41 -22.78 14.06
CA PRO A 178 5.36 -22.15 13.13
C PRO A 178 5.01 -20.71 12.85
N VAL A 179 6.01 -19.82 12.89
CA VAL A 179 5.82 -18.37 12.74
C VAL A 179 6.87 -17.75 11.85
N ALA A 180 6.49 -16.59 11.26
CA ALA A 180 7.40 -15.66 10.59
C ALA A 180 7.49 -14.35 11.39
N TYR A 181 8.71 -13.86 11.60
CA TYR A 181 8.96 -12.51 12.14
C TYR A 181 9.10 -11.52 11.00
N LEU A 182 8.24 -10.50 11.00
CA LEU A 182 8.23 -9.47 9.97
C LEU A 182 8.68 -8.15 10.57
N HIS A 183 9.76 -7.60 10.02
CA HIS A 183 10.36 -6.34 10.46
C HIS A 183 9.81 -5.18 9.62
N GLY A 184 8.95 -4.37 10.23
CA GLY A 184 8.29 -3.24 9.60
C GLY A 184 9.04 -1.92 9.73
N LYS A 185 8.46 -0.87 9.18
CA LYS A 185 8.99 0.50 9.27
C LYS A 185 9.08 0.96 10.74
N GLY A 186 10.20 1.61 11.10
CA GLY A 186 10.41 2.14 12.46
C GLY A 186 10.81 1.07 13.48
N GLY A 187 11.38 -0.07 13.07
CA GLY A 187 11.86 -1.12 13.95
C GLY A 187 10.75 -1.98 14.59
N LYS A 188 9.50 -1.78 14.19
CA LYS A 188 8.37 -2.58 14.69
C LYS A 188 8.45 -3.99 14.10
N THR A 189 8.48 -5.00 14.97
CA THR A 189 8.43 -6.42 14.58
C THR A 189 7.06 -6.98 14.93
N ARG A 190 6.44 -7.73 14.01
CA ARG A 190 5.26 -8.52 14.29
C ARG A 190 5.50 -9.99 13.98
N THR A 191 4.84 -10.85 14.72
CA THR A 191 4.89 -12.30 14.55
C THR A 191 3.62 -12.75 13.85
N VAL A 192 3.76 -13.55 12.79
CA VAL A 192 2.63 -14.07 12.03
C VAL A 192 2.69 -15.59 12.02
N PRO A 193 1.65 -16.29 12.47
CA PRO A 193 1.58 -17.75 12.40
C PRO A 193 1.47 -18.20 10.94
N LEU A 194 2.15 -19.31 10.60
CA LEU A 194 2.17 -19.86 9.26
C LEU A 194 1.25 -21.07 9.15
N LEU A 195 0.50 -21.15 8.06
CA LEU A 195 -0.31 -22.32 7.74
C LEU A 195 0.58 -23.54 7.41
N ALA A 196 0.12 -24.73 7.73
CA ALA A 196 0.87 -25.97 7.49
C ALA A 196 1.30 -26.14 6.01
N ARG A 197 0.46 -25.71 5.08
CA ARG A 197 0.79 -25.69 3.64
C ARG A 197 1.94 -24.73 3.32
N THR A 198 2.00 -23.58 3.99
CA THR A 198 3.07 -22.58 3.81
C THR A 198 4.38 -23.09 4.37
N VAL A 199 4.34 -23.79 5.53
CA VAL A 199 5.52 -24.45 6.10
C VAL A 199 6.13 -25.46 5.13
N LYS A 200 5.33 -26.29 4.44
CA LYS A 200 5.84 -27.21 3.39
C LYS A 200 6.54 -26.47 2.24
N HIS A 201 6.00 -25.35 1.81
CA HIS A 201 6.67 -24.50 0.82
C HIS A 201 7.97 -23.90 1.33
N CYS A 202 8.00 -23.45 2.60
CA CYS A 202 9.23 -22.97 3.26
C CYS A 202 10.32 -24.04 3.27
N GLU A 203 10.00 -25.23 3.75
CA GLU A 203 10.95 -26.35 3.86
C GLU A 203 11.52 -26.73 2.48
N ARG A 204 10.64 -26.88 1.47
CA ARG A 204 11.08 -27.15 0.10
C ARG A 204 11.99 -26.06 -0.44
N TYR A 205 11.65 -24.79 -0.19
CA TYR A 205 12.45 -23.65 -0.61
C TYR A 205 13.82 -23.63 0.08
N LEU A 206 13.86 -23.79 1.40
CA LEU A 206 15.10 -23.82 2.17
C LEU A 206 16.00 -24.97 1.72
N HIS A 207 15.46 -26.15 1.48
CA HIS A 207 16.22 -27.29 0.98
C HIS A 207 16.90 -27.02 -0.37
N VAL A 208 16.22 -26.30 -1.30
CA VAL A 208 16.75 -26.02 -2.66
C VAL A 208 17.68 -24.84 -2.70
N PHE A 209 17.37 -23.77 -1.91
CA PHE A 209 18.10 -22.50 -1.97
C PHE A 209 19.12 -22.32 -0.85
N HIS A 210 18.91 -22.97 0.28
CA HIS A 210 19.72 -22.84 1.49
C HIS A 210 20.06 -24.20 2.12
N PRO A 211 20.54 -25.21 1.36
CA PRO A 211 20.65 -26.58 1.83
C PRO A 211 21.60 -26.77 3.04
N ASN A 212 22.59 -25.87 3.19
CA ASN A 212 23.62 -25.95 4.23
C ASN A 212 23.54 -24.78 5.22
N GLU A 213 22.43 -24.04 5.24
CA GLU A 213 22.30 -22.90 6.14
C GLU A 213 21.61 -23.32 7.43
N PRO A 214 22.14 -22.93 8.60
CA PRO A 214 21.45 -23.15 9.86
C PRO A 214 20.19 -22.28 9.98
N SER A 215 19.26 -22.69 10.83
CA SER A 215 17.97 -22.02 11.02
C SER A 215 18.09 -20.61 11.63
N ASP A 216 19.20 -20.27 12.24
CA ASP A 216 19.53 -18.96 12.82
C ASP A 216 20.39 -18.08 11.91
N SER A 217 20.59 -18.49 10.64
CA SER A 217 21.40 -17.77 9.67
C SER A 217 20.88 -16.36 9.39
N GLU A 218 21.81 -15.39 9.39
CA GLU A 218 21.57 -13.98 9.06
C GLU A 218 21.44 -13.72 7.54
N LYS A 219 21.63 -14.74 6.71
CA LYS A 219 21.58 -14.60 5.26
C LYS A 219 20.16 -14.26 4.80
N SER A 220 20.08 -13.43 3.75
CA SER A 220 18.80 -13.08 3.15
C SER A 220 18.02 -14.31 2.71
N LEU A 221 16.75 -14.40 3.10
CA LEU A 221 15.86 -15.49 2.71
C LEU A 221 15.69 -15.52 1.19
N PHE A 222 15.37 -14.36 0.58
CA PHE A 222 15.21 -14.23 -0.87
C PHE A 222 16.40 -13.55 -1.51
N TYR A 223 17.02 -14.23 -2.48
CA TYR A 223 18.16 -13.69 -3.21
C TYR A 223 18.08 -13.97 -4.71
N THR A 224 18.85 -13.23 -5.48
CA THR A 224 19.16 -13.44 -6.89
C THR A 224 20.66 -13.66 -7.05
N ILE A 225 21.05 -14.34 -8.13
CA ILE A 225 22.46 -14.49 -8.49
C ILE A 225 22.71 -13.60 -9.70
N ILE A 226 23.60 -12.62 -9.55
CA ILE A 226 24.00 -11.68 -10.59
C ILE A 226 25.53 -11.80 -10.72
N HIS A 227 26.03 -12.15 -11.91
CA HIS A 227 27.44 -12.41 -12.15
C HIS A 227 28.10 -13.37 -11.12
N GLY A 228 27.36 -14.44 -10.75
CA GLY A 228 27.82 -15.43 -9.77
C GLY A 228 27.74 -15.02 -8.30
N ILE A 229 27.35 -13.78 -8.00
CA ILE A 229 27.26 -13.24 -6.64
C ILE A 229 25.80 -13.26 -6.16
N ARG A 230 25.58 -13.76 -4.93
CA ARG A 230 24.26 -13.68 -4.27
C ARG A 230 23.99 -12.25 -3.84
N GLN A 231 22.89 -11.69 -4.29
CA GLN A 231 22.39 -10.39 -3.91
C GLN A 231 20.95 -10.49 -3.43
N GLN A 232 20.57 -9.67 -2.46
CA GLN A 232 19.18 -9.57 -2.02
C GLN A 232 18.26 -9.32 -3.22
N MET A 233 17.13 -10.04 -3.27
CA MET A 233 16.16 -9.87 -4.34
C MET A 233 15.54 -8.47 -4.30
N SER A 234 15.42 -7.82 -5.45
CA SER A 234 14.88 -6.46 -5.55
C SER A 234 13.35 -6.45 -5.73
N ALA A 235 12.73 -5.33 -5.38
CA ALA A 235 11.30 -5.10 -5.62
C ALA A 235 10.94 -5.14 -7.12
N ASP A 236 11.86 -4.73 -7.99
CA ASP A 236 11.68 -4.80 -9.45
C ASP A 236 11.60 -6.24 -9.94
N THR A 237 12.42 -7.13 -9.37
CA THR A 237 12.33 -8.58 -9.65
C THR A 237 10.95 -9.12 -9.28
N VAL A 238 10.41 -8.69 -8.12
CA VAL A 238 9.05 -9.09 -7.69
C VAL A 238 8.00 -8.54 -8.66
N ALA A 239 8.08 -7.28 -9.03
CA ALA A 239 7.15 -6.66 -9.97
C ALA A 239 7.15 -7.36 -11.33
N LEU A 240 8.32 -7.75 -11.84
CA LEU A 240 8.47 -8.45 -13.12
C LEU A 240 7.81 -9.82 -13.11
N PHE A 241 8.05 -10.66 -12.11
CA PHE A 241 7.42 -11.98 -12.11
C PHE A 241 5.92 -11.91 -11.78
N LEU A 242 5.47 -10.99 -10.93
CA LEU A 242 4.03 -10.81 -10.70
C LEU A 242 3.31 -10.34 -11.96
N LYS A 243 3.88 -9.43 -12.73
CA LYS A 243 3.37 -9.01 -14.03
C LYS A 243 3.30 -10.18 -15.00
N LYS A 244 4.37 -11.02 -15.07
CA LYS A 244 4.41 -12.22 -15.91
C LYS A 244 3.28 -13.19 -15.56
N TYR A 245 3.19 -13.59 -14.27
CA TYR A 245 2.21 -14.59 -13.84
C TYR A 245 0.77 -14.03 -13.86
N GLY A 246 0.59 -12.75 -13.55
CA GLY A 246 -0.71 -12.08 -13.68
C GLY A 246 -1.25 -12.14 -15.12
N LYS A 247 -0.39 -11.83 -16.11
CA LYS A 247 -0.76 -11.92 -17.52
C LYS A 247 -1.07 -13.37 -17.94
N MET A 248 -0.27 -14.36 -17.49
CA MET A 248 -0.52 -15.77 -17.77
C MET A 248 -1.83 -16.25 -17.14
N ALA A 249 -2.09 -15.88 -15.88
CA ALA A 249 -3.31 -16.23 -15.18
C ALA A 249 -4.56 -15.58 -15.82
N HIS A 250 -4.47 -14.30 -16.21
CA HIS A 250 -5.52 -13.57 -16.92
C HIS A 250 -5.92 -14.25 -18.24
N ASN A 251 -4.93 -14.74 -19.00
CA ASN A 251 -5.20 -15.47 -20.25
C ASN A 251 -5.97 -16.78 -20.01
N SER A 252 -5.81 -17.39 -18.84
CA SER A 252 -6.52 -18.63 -18.45
C SER A 252 -7.86 -18.34 -17.77
N CYS A 253 -7.99 -17.21 -17.09
CA CYS A 253 -9.19 -16.78 -16.38
C CYS A 253 -9.25 -15.24 -16.37
N PRO A 254 -10.18 -14.62 -17.13
CA PRO A 254 -10.33 -13.17 -17.22
C PRO A 254 -10.68 -12.48 -15.89
N GLU A 255 -11.19 -13.21 -14.89
CA GLU A 255 -11.42 -12.69 -13.54
C GLU A 255 -10.12 -12.30 -12.83
N VAL A 256 -9.00 -12.92 -13.21
CA VAL A 256 -7.69 -12.52 -12.68
C VAL A 256 -7.27 -11.22 -13.35
N PRO A 257 -6.99 -10.13 -12.60
CA PRO A 257 -6.49 -8.91 -13.22
C PRO A 257 -5.17 -9.14 -13.99
N ALA A 258 -5.04 -8.56 -15.18
CA ALA A 258 -3.82 -8.68 -15.99
C ALA A 258 -2.60 -8.04 -15.30
N HIS A 259 -2.83 -7.11 -14.39
CA HIS A 259 -1.80 -6.38 -13.66
C HIS A 259 -1.83 -6.74 -12.17
N ILE A 260 -1.11 -7.79 -11.80
CA ILE A 260 -0.92 -8.18 -10.39
C ILE A 260 0.28 -7.42 -9.82
N HIS A 261 0.11 -6.87 -8.63
CA HIS A 261 1.17 -6.22 -7.87
C HIS A 261 1.22 -6.73 -6.42
N ALA A 262 2.34 -6.51 -5.76
CA ALA A 262 2.58 -7.06 -4.42
C ALA A 262 1.50 -6.65 -3.39
N HIS A 263 1.04 -5.40 -3.38
CA HIS A 263 -0.01 -4.96 -2.46
C HIS A 263 -1.35 -5.67 -2.69
N MET A 264 -1.65 -6.10 -3.92
CA MET A 264 -2.89 -6.84 -4.21
C MET A 264 -2.93 -8.18 -3.45
N LEU A 265 -1.82 -8.93 -3.38
CA LEU A 265 -1.76 -10.17 -2.59
C LEU A 265 -2.02 -9.93 -1.10
N ARG A 266 -1.48 -8.82 -0.56
CA ARG A 266 -1.74 -8.41 0.82
C ARG A 266 -3.22 -8.01 1.03
N HIS A 267 -3.79 -7.24 0.11
CA HIS A 267 -5.21 -6.88 0.14
C HIS A 267 -6.11 -8.12 0.04
N THR A 268 -5.74 -9.07 -0.84
CA THR A 268 -6.43 -10.34 -1.00
C THR A 268 -6.48 -11.10 0.34
N ARG A 269 -5.33 -11.23 1.03
CA ARG A 269 -5.31 -11.92 2.33
C ARG A 269 -6.16 -11.19 3.37
N ALA A 270 -6.06 -9.86 3.42
CA ALA A 270 -6.84 -9.06 4.34
C ALA A 270 -8.35 -9.21 4.12
N MET A 271 -8.81 -9.17 2.86
CA MET A 271 -10.22 -9.37 2.51
C MET A 271 -10.67 -10.78 2.85
N HIS A 272 -9.89 -11.82 2.52
CA HIS A 272 -10.25 -13.20 2.86
C HIS A 272 -10.36 -13.42 4.37
N LEU A 273 -9.45 -12.86 5.17
CA LEU A 273 -9.54 -12.94 6.64
C LEU A 273 -10.75 -12.17 7.18
N TYR A 274 -11.02 -11.01 6.60
CA TYR A 274 -12.18 -10.20 6.97
C TYR A 274 -13.50 -10.92 6.66
N HIS A 275 -13.65 -11.50 5.46
CA HIS A 275 -14.80 -12.30 5.06
C HIS A 275 -14.98 -13.55 5.94
N GLN A 276 -13.89 -14.12 6.44
CA GLN A 276 -13.94 -15.24 7.39
C GLN A 276 -14.26 -14.80 8.84
N GLY A 277 -14.58 -13.52 9.05
CA GLY A 277 -15.04 -13.00 10.34
C GLY A 277 -13.92 -12.55 11.28
N MET A 278 -12.67 -12.36 10.79
CA MET A 278 -11.62 -11.82 11.64
C MET A 278 -11.97 -10.38 12.08
N PRO A 279 -12.00 -10.08 13.41
CA PRO A 279 -12.27 -8.72 13.89
C PRO A 279 -11.27 -7.70 13.34
N MET A 280 -11.74 -6.46 13.07
CA MET A 280 -10.92 -5.40 12.46
C MET A 280 -9.69 -5.04 13.29
N THR A 281 -9.79 -5.08 14.63
CA THR A 281 -8.66 -4.84 15.53
C THR A 281 -7.57 -5.89 15.34
N LEU A 282 -7.96 -7.18 15.31
CA LEU A 282 -7.02 -8.29 15.07
C LEU A 282 -6.45 -8.26 13.66
N LEU A 283 -7.27 -7.91 12.66
CA LEU A 283 -6.81 -7.73 11.29
C LEU A 283 -5.80 -6.59 11.18
N SER A 284 -6.02 -5.47 11.89
CA SER A 284 -5.10 -4.34 11.94
C SER A 284 -3.75 -4.73 12.52
N GLU A 285 -3.75 -5.49 13.63
CA GLU A 285 -2.55 -6.04 14.26
C GLU A 285 -1.83 -7.02 13.33
N TYR A 286 -2.56 -7.96 12.74
CA TYR A 286 -2.02 -8.92 11.77
C TYR A 286 -1.32 -8.25 10.59
N LEU A 287 -1.93 -7.20 10.05
CA LEU A 287 -1.36 -6.40 8.98
C LEU A 287 -0.20 -5.49 9.44
N GLY A 288 -0.08 -5.22 10.73
CA GLY A 288 0.88 -4.25 11.26
C GLY A 288 0.58 -2.84 10.78
N HIS A 289 -0.67 -2.42 10.82
CA HIS A 289 -1.06 -1.04 10.57
C HIS A 289 -0.79 -0.19 11.81
N ALA A 290 -0.28 1.02 11.60
CA ALA A 290 -0.03 1.96 12.69
C ALA A 290 -1.33 2.58 13.23
N SER A 291 -2.41 2.56 12.44
CA SER A 291 -3.73 3.07 12.76
C SER A 291 -4.79 2.15 12.17
N GLU A 292 -5.84 1.87 12.93
CA GLU A 292 -7.02 1.11 12.47
C GLU A 292 -7.72 1.78 11.30
N GLU A 293 -7.62 3.11 11.17
CA GLU A 293 -8.16 3.87 10.05
C GLU A 293 -7.68 3.32 8.70
N THR A 294 -6.41 2.88 8.64
CA THR A 294 -5.85 2.25 7.44
C THR A 294 -6.52 0.91 7.12
N THR A 295 -7.11 0.24 8.11
CA THR A 295 -7.77 -1.06 7.95
C THR A 295 -9.25 -0.90 7.55
N LYS A 296 -9.88 0.24 7.86
CA LYS A 296 -11.28 0.53 7.49
C LYS A 296 -11.55 0.47 5.99
N ILE A 297 -10.52 0.60 5.15
CA ILE A 297 -10.66 0.45 3.69
C ILE A 297 -11.26 -0.91 3.30
N TYR A 298 -11.00 -1.97 4.08
CA TYR A 298 -11.56 -3.30 3.84
C TYR A 298 -13.05 -3.37 4.20
N ALA A 299 -13.47 -2.71 5.27
CA ALA A 299 -14.89 -2.60 5.63
C ALA A 299 -15.70 -1.81 4.60
N TYR A 300 -15.11 -0.79 3.98
CA TYR A 300 -15.77 -0.03 2.91
C TYR A 300 -15.87 -0.81 1.60
N ALA A 301 -14.93 -1.70 1.33
CA ALA A 301 -14.90 -2.49 0.10
C ALA A 301 -15.93 -3.64 0.09
N ASP A 302 -16.44 -4.05 1.27
CA ASP A 302 -17.28 -5.22 1.40
C ASP A 302 -18.76 -4.86 1.40
N THR A 303 -19.37 -4.97 0.23
CA THR A 303 -20.82 -4.80 0.06
C THR A 303 -21.59 -6.08 0.42
N GLU A 304 -20.96 -7.26 0.24
CA GLU A 304 -21.62 -8.56 0.51
C GLU A 304 -21.81 -8.79 2.01
N MET A 305 -20.80 -8.53 2.85
CA MET A 305 -20.97 -8.61 4.30
C MET A 305 -21.99 -7.59 4.83
N LYS A 306 -22.05 -6.39 4.27
CA LYS A 306 -23.08 -5.42 4.61
C LYS A 306 -24.48 -5.96 4.30
N ARG A 307 -24.64 -6.55 3.12
CA ARG A 307 -25.90 -7.17 2.71
C ARG A 307 -26.26 -8.33 3.64
N ALA A 308 -25.32 -9.24 3.90
CA ALA A 308 -25.56 -10.37 4.80
C ALA A 308 -25.88 -9.94 6.25
N ALA A 309 -25.32 -8.83 6.72
CA ALA A 309 -25.65 -8.26 8.02
C ALA A 309 -27.06 -7.65 8.03
N ILE A 310 -27.46 -6.98 6.94
CA ILE A 310 -28.82 -6.45 6.76
C ILE A 310 -29.83 -7.60 6.70
N ASP A 311 -29.57 -8.63 5.89
CA ASP A 311 -30.42 -9.80 5.74
C ASP A 311 -30.61 -10.54 7.08
N LYS A 312 -29.54 -10.67 7.89
CA LYS A 312 -29.66 -11.23 9.26
C LYS A 312 -30.48 -10.34 10.19
N ALA A 313 -30.38 -9.03 10.08
CA ALA A 313 -31.22 -8.12 10.89
C ALA A 313 -32.68 -8.14 10.46
N ASP A 314 -32.98 -8.37 9.18
CA ASP A 314 -34.34 -8.50 8.66
C ASP A 314 -35.03 -9.83 9.03
N ILE A 315 -34.30 -10.93 9.21
CA ILE A 315 -34.84 -12.21 9.69
C ILE A 315 -35.49 -12.01 11.06
N VAL A 316 -34.93 -11.19 11.93
CA VAL A 316 -35.49 -10.84 13.24
C VAL A 316 -36.78 -10.00 13.12
N ARG A 317 -36.91 -9.20 12.04
CA ARG A 317 -38.13 -8.42 11.75
C ARG A 317 -39.23 -9.24 11.08
N ASN A 318 -38.87 -10.19 10.23
CA ASN A 318 -39.86 -11.01 9.49
C ASN A 318 -40.67 -11.96 10.38
N GLU A 319 -40.15 -12.38 11.53
CA GLU A 319 -40.97 -13.12 12.52
C GLU A 319 -41.99 -12.22 13.22
N ALA A 320 -41.71 -10.91 13.33
CA ALA A 320 -42.64 -9.94 13.90
C ALA A 320 -43.59 -9.28 12.87
N SER A 321 -43.28 -9.35 11.56
CA SER A 321 -44.04 -8.69 10.50
C SER A 321 -44.97 -9.60 9.68
N GLN A 322 -45.16 -10.86 10.10
CA GLN A 322 -46.20 -11.73 9.53
C GLN A 322 -47.58 -11.50 10.15
N SER A 323 -47.72 -10.56 11.06
CA SER A 323 -49.06 -10.08 11.43
C SER A 323 -49.59 -9.16 10.32
N VAL A 324 -50.54 -9.64 9.56
CA VAL A 324 -51.33 -8.82 8.64
C VAL A 324 -51.81 -7.60 9.43
N PRO A 325 -51.55 -6.36 8.95
CA PRO A 325 -51.97 -5.17 9.65
C PRO A 325 -53.47 -5.24 9.93
N ILE A 326 -53.86 -5.04 11.19
CA ILE A 326 -55.25 -5.19 11.70
C ILE A 326 -56.25 -4.34 10.88
N TRP A 327 -55.78 -3.35 10.14
CA TRP A 327 -56.62 -2.40 9.38
C TRP A 327 -56.82 -2.77 7.90
N ILE A 328 -56.29 -3.90 7.38
CA ILE A 328 -56.42 -4.24 5.94
C ILE A 328 -57.88 -4.52 5.54
N ASP A 329 -58.71 -5.03 6.46
CA ASP A 329 -60.13 -5.34 6.22
C ASP A 329 -61.08 -4.47 7.04
N ASP A 330 -60.58 -3.41 7.70
CA ASP A 330 -61.37 -2.50 8.54
C ASP A 330 -61.60 -1.16 7.83
N GLU A 331 -62.74 -1.05 7.12
CA GLU A 331 -63.10 0.16 6.36
C GLU A 331 -63.17 1.42 7.24
N GLU A 332 -63.66 1.30 8.49
CA GLU A 332 -63.78 2.43 9.41
C GLU A 332 -62.39 2.91 9.85
N MET A 333 -61.45 1.99 10.09
CA MET A 333 -60.05 2.31 10.41
C MET A 333 -59.35 2.93 9.23
N ILE A 334 -59.55 2.46 8.00
CA ILE A 334 -59.01 3.05 6.77
C ILE A 334 -59.48 4.49 6.60
N LEU A 335 -60.78 4.76 6.80
CA LEU A 335 -61.36 6.12 6.70
C LEU A 335 -60.80 7.05 7.78
N LYS A 336 -60.60 6.57 9.02
CA LYS A 336 -59.97 7.33 10.11
C LYS A 336 -58.50 7.65 9.81
N LEU A 337 -57.72 6.67 9.35
CA LEU A 337 -56.31 6.85 9.01
C LEU A 337 -56.14 7.75 7.77
N SER A 338 -57.13 7.79 6.89
CA SER A 338 -57.14 8.67 5.70
C SER A 338 -57.68 10.07 6.02
N GLY A 339 -58.10 10.36 7.25
CA GLY A 339 -58.65 11.65 7.66
C GLY A 339 -59.99 11.99 7.01
N LEU A 340 -60.75 10.99 6.61
CA LEU A 340 -62.05 11.17 5.96
C LEU A 340 -63.25 11.15 6.95
N ILE A 341 -63.05 10.62 8.15
CA ILE A 341 -63.95 10.66 9.29
C ILE A 341 -63.20 10.84 10.60
#